data_cde155cba20ac61ea148153b8af2a7aa
#
_entry.id   cde155cba20ac61ea148153b8af2a7aa
#
_cell.length_a   1.000
_cell.length_b   1.000
_cell.length_c   1.000
_cell.angle_alpha   90.00
_cell.angle_beta   90.00
_cell.angle_gamma   90.00
#
_symmetry.space_group_name_H-M   'P 1'
#
loop_
_entity.id
_entity.type
_entity.pdbx_description
1 polymer ?
#
loop_
_entity_poly.entity_id
_entity_poly.type
_entity_poly.pdbx_seq_one_letter_code
_entity_poly.pdbx_strand_id
1 'polypeptide(L)'
;MKGLDYSLKALEILKKEFPEIHLVVIGAPKKNGHTERLIRKLKIKEIITFRSNLTKKEIAEEYSKSSISIVSSLYEGFGYPVIEAMSCGTPLIATNISSIPELVGGYATLIDPKNYKALAASIRKILSDYEIFQEIAVRGREHVVKTFNWDKITKEYESIILKTIEDFKNADI
;
A
#
# COMPACT_ATOMS: atom_id res chain seq x y z
N MET A 1 0.38 -8.33 -10.39
CA MET A 1 -1.06 -8.71 -10.13
C MET A 1 -1.45 -8.16 -8.77
N LYS A 2 -2.45 -7.28 -8.72
CA LYS A 2 -2.76 -6.46 -7.52
C LYS A 2 -3.59 -7.13 -6.41
N GLY A 3 -3.90 -8.42 -6.49
CA GLY A 3 -4.55 -9.19 -5.42
C GLY A 3 -5.88 -8.66 -4.88
N LEU A 4 -6.60 -7.81 -5.61
CA LEU A 4 -7.87 -7.18 -5.20
C LEU A 4 -8.91 -8.21 -4.73
N ASP A 5 -8.92 -9.40 -5.32
CA ASP A 5 -9.84 -10.48 -4.95
C ASP A 5 -9.77 -10.84 -3.47
N TYR A 6 -8.58 -10.74 -2.86
CA TYR A 6 -8.39 -11.03 -1.44
C TYR A 6 -8.93 -9.91 -0.56
N SER A 7 -8.81 -8.65 -0.99
CA SER A 7 -9.44 -7.51 -0.31
C SER A 7 -10.97 -7.61 -0.38
N LEU A 8 -11.52 -8.01 -1.53
CA LEU A 8 -12.98 -8.20 -1.68
C LEU A 8 -13.51 -9.32 -0.76
N LYS A 9 -12.77 -10.44 -0.65
CA LYS A 9 -13.13 -11.54 0.27
C LYS A 9 -13.02 -11.13 1.74
N ALA A 10 -12.01 -10.35 2.10
CA ALA A 10 -11.89 -9.82 3.46
C ALA A 10 -13.04 -8.85 3.79
N LEU A 11 -13.40 -7.98 2.86
CA LEU A 11 -14.54 -7.07 3.00
C LEU A 11 -15.86 -7.82 3.20
N GLU A 12 -16.05 -8.93 2.49
CA GLU A 12 -17.25 -9.77 2.63
C GLU A 12 -17.38 -10.35 4.03
N ILE A 13 -16.28 -10.75 4.66
CA ILE A 13 -16.25 -11.20 6.06
C ILE A 13 -16.64 -10.06 7.01
N LEU A 14 -16.06 -8.87 6.80
CA LEU A 14 -16.15 -7.74 7.73
C LEU A 14 -17.48 -6.98 7.65
N LYS A 15 -18.19 -7.01 6.54
CA LYS A 15 -19.41 -6.21 6.33
C LYS A 15 -20.52 -6.46 7.34
N LYS A 16 -20.54 -7.63 7.99
CA LYS A 16 -21.52 -7.95 9.05
C LYS A 16 -21.13 -7.37 10.41
N GLU A 17 -19.82 -7.23 10.65
CA GLU A 17 -19.27 -6.74 11.92
C GLU A 17 -19.18 -5.22 11.94
N PHE A 18 -18.91 -4.64 10.75
CA PHE A 18 -18.72 -3.20 10.53
C PHE A 18 -19.70 -2.73 9.44
N PRO A 19 -20.95 -2.39 9.78
CA PRO A 19 -21.97 -2.00 8.79
C PRO A 19 -21.55 -0.78 7.93
N GLU A 20 -20.76 0.14 8.50
CA GLU A 20 -20.27 1.35 7.82
C GLU A 20 -18.98 1.12 7.02
N ILE A 21 -18.48 -0.13 6.95
CA ILE A 21 -17.25 -0.41 6.23
C ILE A 21 -17.44 -0.11 4.74
N HIS A 22 -16.50 0.64 4.17
CA HIS A 22 -16.52 0.98 2.76
C HIS A 22 -15.11 0.85 2.16
N LEU A 23 -15.01 0.24 0.97
CA LEU A 23 -13.75 0.07 0.26
C LEU A 23 -13.69 1.01 -0.94
N VAL A 24 -12.72 1.92 -0.93
CA VAL A 24 -12.36 2.70 -2.11
C VAL A 24 -11.22 2.01 -2.85
N VAL A 25 -11.40 1.73 -4.13
CA VAL A 25 -10.39 1.10 -4.99
C VAL A 25 -9.91 2.13 -6.00
N ILE A 26 -8.63 2.46 -5.93
CA ILE A 26 -7.98 3.32 -6.94
C ILE A 26 -7.72 2.49 -8.18
N GLY A 27 -8.47 2.74 -9.23
CA GLY A 27 -8.48 2.01 -10.48
C GLY A 27 -9.90 1.74 -10.97
N ALA A 28 -10.02 1.07 -12.10
CA ALA A 28 -11.30 0.63 -12.65
C ALA A 28 -11.29 -0.87 -12.96
N PRO A 29 -12.37 -1.59 -12.65
CA PRO A 29 -12.50 -2.99 -13.06
C PRO A 29 -12.74 -3.08 -14.57
N LYS A 30 -12.28 -4.17 -15.18
CA LYS A 30 -12.67 -4.46 -16.57
C LYS A 30 -14.17 -4.77 -16.60
N LYS A 31 -14.90 -4.07 -17.50
CA LYS A 31 -16.34 -4.29 -17.72
C LYS A 31 -16.63 -5.78 -17.97
N ASN A 32 -17.59 -6.33 -17.26
CA ASN A 32 -17.95 -7.75 -17.25
C ASN A 32 -16.76 -8.70 -16.92
N GLY A 33 -15.71 -8.16 -16.30
CA GLY A 33 -14.50 -8.90 -15.90
C GLY A 33 -14.70 -9.75 -14.65
N HIS A 34 -13.61 -10.42 -14.27
CA HIS A 34 -13.60 -11.29 -13.07
C HIS A 34 -13.96 -10.51 -11.79
N THR A 35 -13.42 -9.33 -11.60
CA THR A 35 -13.66 -8.48 -10.41
C THR A 35 -15.14 -8.13 -10.25
N GLU A 36 -15.82 -7.70 -11.32
CA GLU A 36 -17.25 -7.37 -11.25
C GLU A 36 -18.12 -8.62 -10.95
N ARG A 37 -17.76 -9.77 -11.53
CA ARG A 37 -18.44 -11.03 -11.23
C ARG A 37 -18.26 -11.44 -9.77
N LEU A 38 -17.05 -11.27 -9.23
CA LEU A 38 -16.76 -11.56 -7.83
C LEU A 38 -17.53 -10.63 -6.87
N ILE A 39 -17.56 -9.33 -7.14
CA ILE A 39 -18.33 -8.35 -6.35
C ILE A 39 -19.81 -8.74 -6.29
N ARG A 40 -20.40 -9.10 -7.43
CA ARG A 40 -21.81 -9.58 -7.47
C ARG A 40 -22.01 -10.86 -6.67
N LYS A 41 -21.10 -11.85 -6.81
CA LYS A 41 -21.14 -13.11 -6.06
C LYS A 41 -21.08 -12.89 -4.55
N LEU A 42 -20.21 -11.99 -4.09
CA LEU A 42 -20.02 -11.66 -2.67
C LEU A 42 -21.09 -10.70 -2.11
N LYS A 43 -21.96 -10.15 -2.99
CA LYS A 43 -23.01 -9.18 -2.64
C LYS A 43 -22.46 -7.98 -1.84
N ILE A 44 -21.38 -7.37 -2.36
CA ILE A 44 -20.67 -6.24 -1.70
C ILE A 44 -20.63 -4.99 -2.57
N LYS A 45 -21.48 -4.89 -3.60
CA LYS A 45 -21.47 -3.78 -4.57
C LYS A 45 -21.69 -2.43 -3.89
N GLU A 46 -22.58 -2.37 -2.91
CA GLU A 46 -23.02 -1.13 -2.26
C GLU A 46 -21.95 -0.53 -1.33
N ILE A 47 -20.95 -1.34 -0.94
CA ILE A 47 -19.87 -0.94 -0.03
C ILE A 47 -18.51 -0.81 -0.74
N ILE A 48 -18.53 -0.63 -2.09
CA ILE A 48 -17.32 -0.45 -2.90
C ILE A 48 -17.49 0.73 -3.83
N THR A 49 -16.46 1.58 -3.88
CA THR A 49 -16.34 2.65 -4.87
C THR A 49 -15.06 2.48 -5.66
N PHE A 50 -15.13 2.61 -6.98
CA PHE A 50 -13.97 2.67 -7.85
C PHE A 50 -13.69 4.12 -8.25
N ARG A 51 -12.43 4.54 -8.07
CA ARG A 51 -11.94 5.86 -8.45
C ARG A 51 -10.82 5.71 -9.48
N SER A 52 -11.00 6.24 -10.66
CA SER A 52 -10.02 6.16 -11.76
C SER A 52 -9.71 7.54 -12.32
N ASN A 53 -8.59 7.64 -13.04
CA ASN A 53 -8.12 8.89 -13.65
C ASN A 53 -7.88 10.01 -12.62
N LEU A 54 -7.48 9.64 -11.40
CA LEU A 54 -7.15 10.58 -10.34
C LEU A 54 -5.78 11.22 -10.58
N THR A 55 -5.67 12.50 -10.27
CA THR A 55 -4.39 13.19 -10.13
C THR A 55 -3.63 12.70 -8.89
N LYS A 56 -2.33 12.98 -8.80
CA LYS A 56 -1.53 12.65 -7.61
C LYS A 56 -2.10 13.25 -6.33
N LYS A 57 -2.64 14.46 -6.41
CA LYS A 57 -3.28 15.14 -5.29
C LYS A 57 -4.53 14.39 -4.82
N GLU A 58 -5.40 14.02 -5.75
CA GLU A 58 -6.62 13.26 -5.44
C GLU A 58 -6.31 11.87 -4.87
N ILE A 59 -5.25 11.20 -5.35
CA ILE A 59 -4.77 9.93 -4.78
C ILE A 59 -4.33 10.14 -3.31
N ALA A 60 -3.55 11.19 -3.04
CA ALA A 60 -3.13 11.51 -1.68
C ALA A 60 -4.32 11.85 -0.77
N GLU A 61 -5.34 12.54 -1.28
CA GLU A 61 -6.58 12.81 -0.56
C GLU A 61 -7.35 11.53 -0.22
N GLU A 62 -7.44 10.56 -1.15
CA GLU A 62 -8.08 9.27 -0.87
C GLU A 62 -7.33 8.49 0.21
N TYR A 63 -5.99 8.46 0.19
CA TYR A 63 -5.20 7.85 1.26
C TYR A 63 -5.45 8.55 2.60
N SER A 64 -5.35 9.89 2.64
CA SER A 64 -5.50 10.66 3.88
C SER A 64 -6.89 10.60 4.51
N LYS A 65 -7.94 10.36 3.73
CA LYS A 65 -9.31 10.19 4.21
C LYS A 65 -9.59 8.77 4.70
N SER A 66 -8.75 7.81 4.34
CA SER A 66 -8.97 6.41 4.66
C SER A 66 -8.47 6.07 6.06
N SER A 67 -9.24 5.33 6.83
CA SER A 67 -8.80 4.81 8.13
C SER A 67 -7.68 3.77 7.97
N ILE A 68 -7.69 3.00 6.88
CA ILE A 68 -6.71 1.94 6.61
C ILE A 68 -6.42 1.92 5.11
N SER A 69 -5.15 1.86 4.74
CA SER A 69 -4.71 1.57 3.37
C SER A 69 -4.37 0.09 3.23
N ILE A 70 -4.69 -0.49 2.07
CA ILE A 70 -4.46 -1.92 1.79
C ILE A 70 -3.69 -2.08 0.48
N VAL A 71 -2.52 -2.72 0.55
CA VAL A 71 -1.73 -3.11 -0.61
C VAL A 71 -1.62 -4.64 -0.63
N SER A 72 -2.63 -5.30 -1.22
CA SER A 72 -2.76 -6.77 -1.29
C SER A 72 -2.07 -7.39 -2.52
N SER A 73 -1.00 -6.79 -3.00
CA SER A 73 -0.29 -7.22 -4.20
C SER A 73 0.26 -8.64 -4.10
N LEU A 74 0.28 -9.35 -5.22
CA LEU A 74 0.90 -10.69 -5.34
C LEU A 74 2.32 -10.62 -5.90
N TYR A 75 2.71 -9.48 -6.44
CA TYR A 75 4.03 -9.15 -6.93
C TYR A 75 4.14 -7.63 -7.06
N GLU A 76 5.26 -7.07 -6.62
CA GLU A 76 5.63 -5.66 -6.79
C GLU A 76 7.10 -5.57 -7.19
N GLY A 77 7.40 -4.73 -8.17
CA GLY A 77 8.78 -4.43 -8.52
C GLY A 77 9.46 -3.56 -7.45
N PHE A 78 8.81 -2.46 -7.11
CA PHE A 78 9.26 -1.55 -6.05
C PHE A 78 8.21 -1.41 -4.93
N GLY A 79 6.98 -1.05 -5.25
CA GLY A 79 5.91 -0.88 -4.26
C GLY A 79 5.49 0.56 -4.03
N TYR A 80 5.42 1.38 -5.10
CA TYR A 80 4.96 2.77 -5.00
C TYR A 80 3.69 2.96 -4.16
N PRO A 81 2.63 2.13 -4.29
CA PRO A 81 1.43 2.28 -3.47
C PRO A 81 1.68 2.18 -1.96
N VAL A 82 2.70 1.42 -1.54
CA VAL A 82 3.12 1.31 -0.13
C VAL A 82 3.67 2.66 0.35
N ILE A 83 4.61 3.22 -0.42
CA ILE A 83 5.24 4.51 -0.08
C ILE A 83 4.21 5.65 -0.13
N GLU A 84 3.30 5.65 -1.11
CA GLU A 84 2.23 6.62 -1.23
C GLU A 84 1.32 6.61 0.00
N ALA A 85 0.83 5.43 0.42
CA ALA A 85 0.00 5.28 1.60
C ALA A 85 0.73 5.73 2.88
N MET A 86 1.98 5.28 3.08
CA MET A 86 2.79 5.67 4.23
C MET A 86 3.09 7.16 4.25
N SER A 87 3.37 7.79 3.09
CA SER A 87 3.60 9.22 2.98
C SER A 87 2.38 10.07 3.39
N CYS A 88 1.19 9.50 3.28
CA CYS A 88 -0.05 10.12 3.75
C CYS A 88 -0.33 9.90 5.24
N GLY A 89 0.48 9.10 5.95
CA GLY A 89 0.31 8.82 7.37
C GLY A 89 -0.91 7.95 7.67
N THR A 90 -1.29 7.08 6.75
CA THR A 90 -2.45 6.18 6.91
C THR A 90 -1.98 4.80 7.38
N PRO A 91 -2.59 4.20 8.42
CA PRO A 91 -2.32 2.83 8.82
C PRO A 91 -2.34 1.88 7.63
N LEU A 92 -1.27 1.10 7.43
CA LEU A 92 -1.07 0.29 6.24
C LEU A 92 -1.08 -1.20 6.55
N ILE A 93 -1.84 -1.96 5.77
CA ILE A 93 -1.71 -3.41 5.67
C ILE A 93 -1.16 -3.73 4.27
N ALA A 94 -0.04 -4.44 4.22
CA ALA A 94 0.56 -4.84 2.96
C ALA A 94 0.92 -6.32 2.94
N THR A 95 1.07 -6.90 1.76
CA THR A 95 1.53 -8.28 1.62
C THR A 95 3.04 -8.37 1.84
N ASN A 96 3.48 -9.41 2.54
CA ASN A 96 4.87 -9.72 2.79
C ASN A 96 5.51 -10.37 1.56
N ILE A 97 5.84 -9.54 0.56
CA ILE A 97 6.42 -9.99 -0.72
C ILE A 97 7.46 -9.00 -1.24
N SER A 98 8.39 -9.52 -2.03
CA SER A 98 9.37 -8.71 -2.78
C SER A 98 10.02 -7.62 -1.91
N SER A 99 10.03 -6.38 -2.36
CA SER A 99 10.59 -5.21 -1.68
C SER A 99 9.74 -4.65 -0.53
N ILE A 100 8.49 -5.07 -0.38
CA ILE A 100 7.56 -4.45 0.59
C ILE A 100 8.07 -4.47 2.03
N PRO A 101 8.62 -5.59 2.57
CA PRO A 101 9.14 -5.62 3.93
C PRO A 101 10.24 -4.59 4.20
N GLU A 102 11.12 -4.39 3.22
CA GLU A 102 12.20 -3.39 3.28
C GLU A 102 11.64 -1.96 3.26
N LEU A 103 10.66 -1.69 2.37
CA LEU A 103 10.05 -0.36 2.26
C LEU A 103 9.34 0.07 3.53
N VAL A 104 8.61 -0.84 4.17
CA VAL A 104 7.80 -0.48 5.34
C VAL A 104 8.61 -0.27 6.62
N GLY A 105 9.84 -0.79 6.72
CA GLY A 105 10.73 -0.56 7.85
C GLY A 105 10.12 -0.90 9.23
N GLY A 106 9.16 -1.83 9.28
CA GLY A 106 8.42 -2.19 10.49
C GLY A 106 7.21 -1.31 10.83
N TYR A 107 6.89 -0.30 10.01
CA TYR A 107 5.78 0.64 10.25
C TYR A 107 4.48 0.28 9.54
N ALA A 108 4.29 -0.97 9.14
CA ALA A 108 3.06 -1.46 8.57
C ALA A 108 2.76 -2.89 9.03
N THR A 109 1.51 -3.29 8.94
CA THR A 109 1.10 -4.67 9.19
C THR A 109 1.35 -5.51 7.94
N LEU A 110 2.24 -6.50 8.04
CA LEU A 110 2.52 -7.42 6.94
C LEU A 110 1.71 -8.72 7.09
N ILE A 111 1.14 -9.16 5.98
CA ILE A 111 0.39 -10.41 5.88
C ILE A 111 0.90 -11.26 4.73
N ASP A 112 0.73 -12.58 4.83
CA ASP A 112 1.03 -13.45 3.70
C ASP A 112 0.13 -13.18 2.50
N PRO A 113 0.68 -13.26 1.27
CA PRO A 113 -0.11 -13.08 0.07
C PRO A 113 -1.21 -14.14 -0.01
N LYS A 114 -2.33 -13.79 -0.65
CA LYS A 114 -3.52 -14.65 -0.82
C LYS A 114 -4.27 -15.00 0.48
N ASN A 115 -3.87 -14.46 1.62
CA ASN A 115 -4.49 -14.73 2.92
C ASN A 115 -5.54 -13.67 3.29
N TYR A 116 -6.74 -13.77 2.69
CA TYR A 116 -7.84 -12.82 2.98
C TYR A 116 -8.36 -12.91 4.41
N LYS A 117 -8.19 -14.06 5.10
CA LYS A 117 -8.57 -14.20 6.50
C LYS A 117 -7.62 -13.41 7.41
N ALA A 118 -6.31 -13.48 7.17
CA ALA A 118 -5.34 -12.65 7.86
C ALA A 118 -5.56 -11.16 7.58
N LEU A 119 -5.91 -10.80 6.35
CA LEU A 119 -6.28 -9.43 6.00
C LEU A 119 -7.48 -8.95 6.82
N ALA A 120 -8.55 -9.73 6.89
CA ALA A 120 -9.74 -9.40 7.70
C ALA A 120 -9.39 -9.26 9.19
N ALA A 121 -8.58 -10.18 9.73
CA ALA A 121 -8.12 -10.11 11.12
C ALA A 121 -7.27 -8.85 11.40
N SER A 122 -6.38 -8.49 10.48
CA SER A 122 -5.56 -7.28 10.58
C SER A 122 -6.40 -6.00 10.53
N ILE A 123 -7.40 -5.93 9.64
CA ILE A 123 -8.34 -4.80 9.58
C ILE A 123 -9.07 -4.65 10.91
N ARG A 124 -9.62 -5.76 11.44
CA ARG A 124 -10.31 -5.79 12.74
C ARG A 124 -9.41 -5.27 13.86
N LYS A 125 -8.17 -5.76 13.93
CA LYS A 125 -7.20 -5.34 14.93
C LYS A 125 -6.89 -3.84 14.83
N ILE A 126 -6.64 -3.31 13.65
CA ILE A 126 -6.36 -1.88 13.45
C ILE A 126 -7.57 -1.04 13.87
N LEU A 127 -8.78 -1.44 13.52
CA LEU A 127 -9.99 -0.70 13.90
C LEU A 127 -10.25 -0.72 15.43
N SER A 128 -9.88 -1.82 16.11
CA SER A 128 -10.01 -1.92 17.58
C SER A 128 -8.97 -1.08 18.32
N ASP A 129 -7.75 -0.98 17.80
CA ASP A 129 -6.63 -0.32 18.46
C ASP A 129 -6.15 0.88 17.61
N TYR A 130 -7.09 1.64 17.02
CA TYR A 130 -6.83 2.60 15.96
C TYR A 130 -5.77 3.66 16.32
N GLU A 131 -5.79 4.19 17.52
CA GLU A 131 -4.85 5.21 18.00
C GLU A 131 -3.40 4.70 17.94
N ILE A 132 -3.16 3.45 18.36
CA ILE A 132 -1.82 2.83 18.34
C ILE A 132 -1.32 2.71 16.88
N PHE A 133 -2.19 2.25 15.98
CA PHE A 133 -1.81 2.10 14.57
C PHE A 133 -1.65 3.44 13.86
N GLN A 134 -2.38 4.48 14.29
CA GLN A 134 -2.20 5.83 13.80
C GLN A 134 -0.84 6.42 14.22
N GLU A 135 -0.38 6.18 15.45
CA GLU A 135 0.96 6.56 15.88
C GLU A 135 2.06 5.85 15.07
N ILE A 136 1.88 4.55 14.81
CA ILE A 136 2.78 3.78 13.95
C ILE A 136 2.81 4.37 12.54
N ALA A 137 1.66 4.75 11.98
CA ALA A 137 1.56 5.34 10.65
C ALA A 137 2.25 6.71 10.56
N VAL A 138 2.17 7.54 11.59
CA VAL A 138 2.91 8.82 11.67
C VAL A 138 4.42 8.58 11.61
N ARG A 139 4.95 7.64 12.38
CA ARG A 139 6.37 7.24 12.33
C ARG A 139 6.74 6.64 10.98
N GLY A 140 5.84 5.85 10.39
CA GLY A 140 6.01 5.31 9.03
C GLY A 140 6.12 6.40 7.98
N ARG A 141 5.33 7.47 8.09
CA ARG A 141 5.45 8.64 7.22
C ARG A 141 6.81 9.31 7.35
N GLU A 142 7.29 9.54 8.58
CA GLU A 142 8.63 10.11 8.81
C GLU A 142 9.73 9.24 8.18
N HIS A 143 9.63 7.92 8.34
CA HIS A 143 10.55 6.96 7.75
C HIS A 143 10.61 7.10 6.23
N VAL A 144 9.48 7.04 5.52
CA VAL A 144 9.48 7.07 4.05
C VAL A 144 9.88 8.43 3.50
N VAL A 145 9.46 9.53 4.12
CA VAL A 145 9.86 10.89 3.71
C VAL A 145 11.36 11.10 3.85
N LYS A 146 11.97 10.57 4.91
CA LYS A 146 13.42 10.65 5.13
C LYS A 146 14.21 9.72 4.21
N THR A 147 13.69 8.50 3.97
CA THR A 147 14.42 7.45 3.24
C THR A 147 14.31 7.61 1.73
N PHE A 148 13.10 7.90 1.23
CA PHE A 148 12.81 7.95 -0.21
C PHE A 148 12.70 9.39 -0.74
N ASN A 149 13.61 10.25 -0.30
CA ASN A 149 13.73 11.64 -0.74
C ASN A 149 14.59 11.72 -2.00
N TRP A 150 14.05 12.25 -3.09
CA TRP A 150 14.75 12.37 -4.37
C TRP A 150 16.04 13.20 -4.29
N ASP A 151 16.05 14.30 -3.53
CA ASP A 151 17.26 15.15 -3.41
C ASP A 151 18.39 14.37 -2.76
N LYS A 152 18.09 13.55 -1.74
CA LYS A 152 19.05 12.68 -1.09
C LYS A 152 19.54 11.59 -2.05
N ILE A 153 18.61 10.87 -2.68
CA ILE A 153 18.92 9.76 -3.60
C ILE A 153 19.77 10.26 -4.77
N THR A 154 19.43 11.42 -5.35
CA THR A 154 20.20 12.00 -6.47
C THR A 154 21.63 12.32 -6.06
N LYS A 155 21.85 12.90 -4.87
CA LYS A 155 23.20 13.17 -4.37
C LYS A 155 24.01 11.88 -4.12
N GLU A 156 23.37 10.82 -3.62
CA GLU A 156 24.01 9.53 -3.43
C GLU A 156 24.42 8.91 -4.76
N TYR A 157 23.55 8.95 -5.78
CA TYR A 157 23.88 8.51 -7.14
C TYR A 157 25.03 9.31 -7.75
N GLU A 158 25.00 10.65 -7.66
CA GLU A 158 26.06 11.51 -8.15
C GLU A 158 27.40 11.16 -7.49
N SER A 159 27.43 11.00 -6.19
CA SER A 159 28.61 10.59 -5.43
C SER A 159 29.20 9.26 -5.90
N ILE A 160 28.34 8.25 -6.13
CA ILE A 160 28.77 6.93 -6.62
C ILE A 160 29.36 7.04 -8.02
N ILE A 161 28.71 7.79 -8.91
CA ILE A 161 29.19 7.98 -10.29
C ILE A 161 30.56 8.68 -10.30
N LEU A 162 30.71 9.78 -9.54
CA LEU A 162 31.97 10.50 -9.47
C LEU A 162 33.10 9.64 -8.92
N LYS A 163 32.84 8.88 -7.85
CA LYS A 163 33.81 7.94 -7.29
C LYS A 163 34.21 6.87 -8.30
N THR A 164 33.26 6.29 -9.02
CA THR A 164 33.55 5.26 -10.03
C THR A 164 34.43 5.81 -11.17
N ILE A 165 34.18 7.06 -11.60
CA ILE A 165 35.01 7.72 -12.61
C ILE A 165 36.43 7.97 -12.09
N GLU A 166 36.58 8.37 -10.82
CA GLU A 166 37.89 8.58 -10.20
C GLU A 166 38.67 7.26 -10.07
N ASP A 167 38.01 6.22 -9.55
CA ASP A 167 38.59 4.87 -9.42
C ASP A 167 39.04 4.34 -10.78
N PHE A 168 38.25 4.56 -11.84
CA PHE A 168 38.62 4.15 -13.20
C PHE A 168 39.83 4.91 -13.75
N LYS A 169 39.93 6.20 -13.47
CA LYS A 169 41.09 7.03 -13.91
C LYS A 169 42.37 6.65 -13.18
N ASN A 170 42.27 6.19 -11.93
CA ASN A 170 43.40 5.81 -11.10
C ASN A 170 43.78 4.31 -11.23
N ALA A 171 42.94 3.50 -11.90
CA ALA A 171 43.31 2.16 -12.29
C ALA A 171 44.32 2.27 -13.45
N ASP A 172 45.61 2.03 -13.16
CA ASP A 172 46.65 1.89 -14.19
C ASP A 172 46.25 0.76 -15.16
N ILE A 173 45.72 1.13 -16.30
CA ILE A 173 45.43 0.23 -17.43
C ILE A 173 46.62 0.35 -18.41
#